data_237cb82ace7e584464f2f2b4993ecfbd
#
_entry.id   237cb82ace7e584464f2f2b4993ecfbd
#
_cell.length_a   1.000
_cell.length_b   1.000
_cell.length_c   1.000
_cell.angle_alpha   90.00
_cell.angle_beta   90.00
_cell.angle_gamma   90.00
#
_symmetry.space_group_name_H-M   'P 1'
#
loop_
_entity.id
_entity.type
_entity.pdbx_description
1 polymer ?
#
loop_
_entity_poly.entity_id
_entity_poly.type
_entity_poly.pdbx_seq_one_letter_code
_entity_poly.pdbx_strand_id
1 'polypeptide(L)'
;MKTAMYLRISSEDEDLRTGEKNESESISNQRSLLREYVSGHAELAGSEILEFCDDGWSGTNFERPAVKALLEQVRRGQINCIVVKDLSRFGRDYLTVGDYISRVFPFLGVRFISVNDGFDSSNPLDIDSLDTSFRTLIYDLYSRDLSRRVKSAKKARAERGAFLSPYAPYGYVKDPEDKNCLLYTSPSPRDRTRSR
;
A
#
# COMPACT_ATOMS: atom_id res chain seq x y z
N MET A 1 1.66 -19.33 -25.98
CA MET A 1 1.55 -18.58 -24.73
C MET A 1 2.23 -17.23 -24.93
N LYS A 2 1.62 -16.13 -24.46
CA LYS A 2 2.24 -14.80 -24.49
C LYS A 2 2.53 -14.32 -23.08
N THR A 3 3.78 -13.95 -22.83
CA THR A 3 4.26 -13.48 -21.54
C THR A 3 4.58 -12.01 -21.61
N ALA A 4 3.96 -11.21 -20.77
CA ALA A 4 4.25 -9.78 -20.63
C ALA A 4 5.30 -9.56 -19.55
N MET A 5 6.41 -8.91 -19.90
CA MET A 5 7.36 -8.37 -18.92
C MET A 5 7.01 -6.90 -18.67
N TYR A 6 6.74 -6.56 -17.42
CA TYR A 6 6.46 -5.19 -17.04
C TYR A 6 7.63 -4.59 -16.23
N LEU A 7 8.12 -3.44 -16.71
CA LEU A 7 9.26 -2.71 -16.19
C LEU A 7 8.83 -1.31 -15.74
N ARG A 8 9.34 -0.84 -14.61
CA ARG A 8 9.06 0.53 -14.14
C ARG A 8 10.20 1.11 -13.32
N ILE A 9 10.52 2.38 -13.61
CA ILE A 9 11.33 3.23 -12.74
C ILE A 9 10.55 4.49 -12.41
N SER A 10 10.71 4.94 -11.18
CA SER A 10 10.20 6.23 -10.72
C SER A 10 11.23 7.31 -11.02
N SER A 11 10.78 8.52 -11.38
CA SER A 11 11.65 9.71 -11.49
C SER A 11 12.37 10.05 -10.17
N GLU A 12 11.90 9.54 -9.05
CA GLU A 12 12.53 9.66 -7.73
C GLU A 12 13.71 8.68 -7.54
N ASP A 13 13.73 7.59 -8.30
CA ASP A 13 14.78 6.56 -8.28
C ASP A 13 15.88 6.86 -9.33
N GLU A 14 15.72 7.90 -10.14
CA GLU A 14 16.78 8.40 -11.03
C GLU A 14 17.84 9.08 -10.18
N ASP A 15 18.96 8.38 -9.96
CA ASP A 15 20.18 9.01 -9.51
C ASP A 15 20.50 10.19 -10.44
N LEU A 16 20.65 11.39 -9.86
CA LEU A 16 20.93 12.69 -10.49
C LEU A 16 22.26 12.74 -11.30
N ARG A 17 22.64 11.65 -11.94
CA ARG A 17 23.91 11.53 -12.68
C ARG A 17 23.66 11.16 -14.13
N THR A 18 23.90 12.14 -14.97
CA THR A 18 24.10 12.12 -16.42
C THR A 18 22.88 12.51 -17.26
N GLY A 19 23.01 13.69 -17.85
CA GLY A 19 22.06 14.33 -18.78
C GLY A 19 22.04 13.75 -20.20
N GLU A 20 22.18 12.44 -20.36
CA GLU A 20 21.95 11.75 -21.63
C GLU A 20 20.75 10.83 -21.49
N LYS A 21 19.82 10.93 -22.47
CA LYS A 21 18.61 10.08 -22.60
C LYS A 21 18.97 8.64 -22.99
N ASN A 22 19.86 8.00 -22.24
CA ASN A 22 20.05 6.57 -22.32
C ASN A 22 19.13 5.91 -21.32
N GLU A 23 18.47 4.84 -21.77
CA GLU A 23 17.64 3.98 -20.94
C GLU A 23 18.36 3.71 -19.61
N SER A 24 17.69 3.99 -18.48
CA SER A 24 18.30 3.90 -17.16
C SER A 24 18.88 2.49 -16.95
N GLU A 25 20.10 2.40 -16.42
CA GLU A 25 20.74 1.11 -16.08
C GLU A 25 19.81 0.19 -15.27
N SER A 26 18.94 0.79 -14.48
CA SER A 26 17.96 0.06 -13.69
C SER A 26 16.88 -0.64 -14.53
N ILE A 27 16.42 -0.07 -15.67
CA ILE A 27 15.51 -0.74 -16.61
C ILE A 27 16.24 -1.88 -17.32
N SER A 28 17.45 -1.63 -17.78
CA SER A 28 18.28 -2.65 -18.42
C SER A 28 18.52 -3.84 -17.49
N ASN A 29 18.85 -3.60 -16.23
CA ASN A 29 19.02 -4.63 -15.22
C ASN A 29 17.73 -5.40 -14.93
N GLN A 30 16.58 -4.70 -14.84
CA GLN A 30 15.28 -5.36 -14.68
C GLN A 30 14.97 -6.25 -15.89
N ARG A 31 15.19 -5.75 -17.11
CA ARG A 31 14.98 -6.49 -18.35
C ARG A 31 15.81 -7.77 -18.40
N SER A 32 17.09 -7.68 -18.06
CA SER A 32 18.00 -8.83 -18.05
C SER A 32 17.55 -9.89 -17.06
N LEU A 33 17.21 -9.49 -15.84
CA LEU A 33 16.71 -10.37 -14.79
C LEU A 33 15.42 -11.09 -15.21
N LEU A 34 14.45 -10.36 -15.78
CA LEU A 34 13.18 -10.96 -16.20
C LEU A 34 13.35 -11.90 -17.40
N ARG A 35 14.22 -11.56 -18.34
CA ARG A 35 14.54 -12.46 -19.47
C ARG A 35 15.23 -13.73 -19.02
N GLU A 36 16.19 -13.63 -18.11
CA GLU A 36 16.86 -14.78 -17.50
C GLU A 36 15.85 -15.68 -16.78
N TYR A 37 14.96 -15.08 -15.98
CA TYR A 37 13.90 -15.83 -15.29
C TYR A 37 13.00 -16.57 -16.28
N VAL A 38 12.48 -15.88 -17.30
CA VAL A 38 11.59 -16.48 -18.32
C VAL A 38 12.30 -17.60 -19.09
N SER A 39 13.57 -17.41 -19.47
CA SER A 39 14.33 -18.44 -20.19
C SER A 39 14.72 -19.64 -19.31
N GLY A 40 14.90 -19.43 -18.02
CA GLY A 40 15.24 -20.48 -17.05
C GLY A 40 14.05 -21.37 -16.66
N HIS A 41 12.81 -20.96 -16.92
CA HIS A 41 11.60 -21.72 -16.58
C HIS A 41 11.01 -22.39 -17.81
N ALA A 42 11.04 -23.72 -17.86
CA ALA A 42 10.61 -24.52 -19.02
C ALA A 42 9.18 -24.19 -19.50
N GLU A 43 8.29 -23.84 -18.57
CA GLU A 43 6.90 -23.45 -18.87
C GLU A 43 6.80 -22.11 -19.61
N LEU A 44 7.77 -21.22 -19.43
CA LEU A 44 7.79 -19.86 -20.00
C LEU A 44 8.75 -19.72 -21.18
N ALA A 45 9.77 -20.60 -21.29
CA ALA A 45 10.88 -20.49 -22.24
C ALA A 45 10.45 -20.46 -23.72
N GLY A 46 9.28 -21.01 -24.06
CA GLY A 46 8.71 -21.00 -25.42
C GLY A 46 7.67 -19.89 -25.65
N SER A 47 7.47 -18.97 -24.71
CA SER A 47 6.44 -17.93 -24.84
C SER A 47 6.94 -16.74 -25.66
N GLU A 48 6.01 -16.12 -26.41
CA GLU A 48 6.23 -14.81 -27.04
C GLU A 48 6.31 -13.74 -25.93
N ILE A 49 7.45 -13.04 -25.86
CA ILE A 49 7.68 -12.02 -24.83
C ILE A 49 7.25 -10.66 -25.36
N LEU A 50 6.32 -10.02 -24.63
CA LEU A 50 5.89 -8.65 -24.85
C LEU A 50 6.43 -7.76 -23.72
N GLU A 51 7.10 -6.67 -24.07
CA GLU A 51 7.68 -5.76 -23.08
C GLU A 51 6.81 -4.51 -22.92
N PHE A 52 6.52 -4.16 -21.68
CA PHE A 52 5.80 -2.94 -21.29
C PHE A 52 6.67 -2.16 -20.30
N CYS A 53 7.01 -0.92 -20.64
CA CYS A 53 7.92 -0.09 -19.85
C CYS A 53 7.29 1.26 -19.55
N ASP A 54 7.19 1.61 -18.26
CA ASP A 54 6.83 2.94 -17.75
C ASP A 54 8.06 3.57 -17.08
N ASP A 55 8.81 4.37 -17.85
CA ASP A 55 9.96 5.10 -17.35
C ASP A 55 9.56 6.49 -16.84
N GLY A 56 10.08 6.89 -15.67
CA GLY A 56 9.76 8.17 -15.03
C GLY A 56 8.35 8.27 -14.41
N TRP A 57 7.62 7.17 -14.27
CA TRP A 57 6.27 7.16 -13.72
C TRP A 57 6.20 6.66 -12.29
N SER A 58 5.44 7.37 -11.43
CA SER A 58 5.16 6.90 -10.06
C SER A 58 4.32 5.63 -10.05
N GLY A 59 4.57 4.76 -9.07
CA GLY A 59 3.78 3.52 -8.87
C GLY A 59 2.46 3.72 -8.14
N THR A 60 2.05 4.95 -7.81
CA THR A 60 0.90 5.24 -6.93
C THR A 60 -0.46 5.03 -7.59
N ASN A 61 -0.53 5.05 -8.92
CA ASN A 61 -1.78 4.81 -9.66
C ASN A 61 -1.54 3.93 -10.90
N PHE A 62 -2.63 3.44 -11.51
CA PHE A 62 -2.62 2.65 -12.75
C PHE A 62 -2.92 3.49 -14.01
N GLU A 63 -2.77 4.82 -13.91
CA GLU A 63 -2.97 5.75 -15.03
C GLU A 63 -1.79 5.80 -16.03
N ARG A 64 -0.78 4.99 -15.82
CA ARG A 64 0.44 4.92 -16.62
C ARG A 64 0.17 4.27 -17.99
N PRO A 65 0.79 4.79 -19.08
CA PRO A 65 0.52 4.33 -20.43
C PRO A 65 0.79 2.84 -20.66
N ALA A 66 1.96 2.33 -20.22
CA ALA A 66 2.33 0.95 -20.48
C ALA A 66 1.51 -0.04 -19.63
N VAL A 67 1.21 0.27 -18.36
CA VAL A 67 0.33 -0.59 -17.57
C VAL A 67 -1.11 -0.60 -18.10
N LYS A 68 -1.62 0.53 -18.61
CA LYS A 68 -2.94 0.57 -19.26
C LYS A 68 -2.96 -0.32 -20.51
N ALA A 69 -1.95 -0.20 -21.37
CA ALA A 69 -1.81 -1.03 -22.57
C ALA A 69 -1.70 -2.52 -22.21
N LEU A 70 -0.92 -2.86 -21.17
CA LEU A 70 -0.82 -4.21 -20.63
C LEU A 70 -2.20 -4.75 -20.21
N LEU A 71 -2.92 -4.00 -19.35
CA LEU A 71 -4.22 -4.42 -18.83
C LEU A 71 -5.29 -4.53 -19.93
N GLU A 72 -5.22 -3.69 -20.96
CA GLU A 72 -6.09 -3.81 -22.12
C GLU A 72 -5.83 -5.11 -22.91
N GLN A 73 -4.57 -5.47 -23.14
CA GLN A 73 -4.21 -6.72 -23.79
C GLN A 73 -4.58 -7.96 -22.95
N VAL A 74 -4.46 -7.85 -21.62
CA VAL A 74 -4.95 -8.86 -20.67
C VAL A 74 -6.46 -9.06 -20.81
N ARG A 75 -7.25 -7.97 -20.81
CA ARG A 75 -8.71 -8.04 -21.01
C ARG A 75 -9.13 -8.63 -22.35
N ARG A 76 -8.31 -8.45 -23.38
CA ARG A 76 -8.51 -9.06 -24.72
C ARG A 76 -8.09 -10.54 -24.78
N GLY A 77 -7.58 -11.11 -23.69
CA GLY A 77 -7.10 -12.49 -23.64
C GLY A 77 -5.80 -12.73 -24.44
N GLN A 78 -5.05 -11.67 -24.76
CA GLN A 78 -3.83 -11.76 -25.54
C GLN A 78 -2.59 -12.10 -24.70
N ILE A 79 -2.66 -11.94 -23.38
CA ILE A 79 -1.59 -12.19 -22.43
C ILE A 79 -2.02 -13.29 -21.47
N ASN A 80 -1.17 -14.29 -21.30
CA ASN A 80 -1.42 -15.43 -20.41
C ASN A 80 -0.60 -15.36 -19.12
N CYS A 81 0.52 -14.63 -19.13
CA CYS A 81 1.40 -14.48 -17.97
C CYS A 81 1.96 -13.07 -17.91
N ILE A 82 2.02 -12.52 -16.69
CA ILE A 82 2.67 -11.24 -16.39
C ILE A 82 3.86 -11.54 -15.47
N VAL A 83 5.04 -11.04 -15.80
CA VAL A 83 6.25 -11.18 -14.99
C VAL A 83 6.78 -9.80 -14.62
N VAL A 84 7.01 -9.57 -13.33
CA VAL A 84 7.55 -8.32 -12.79
C VAL A 84 8.76 -8.62 -11.90
N LYS A 85 9.62 -7.64 -11.69
CA LYS A 85 10.76 -7.78 -10.79
C LYS A 85 10.29 -7.95 -9.34
N ASP A 86 9.45 -7.07 -8.88
CA ASP A 86 8.83 -7.05 -7.56
C ASP A 86 7.42 -6.41 -7.62
N LEU A 87 6.58 -6.66 -6.62
CA LEU A 87 5.21 -6.15 -6.56
C LEU A 87 5.14 -4.63 -6.63
N SER A 88 6.15 -3.93 -6.07
CA SER A 88 6.21 -2.47 -6.06
C SER A 88 6.39 -1.89 -7.46
N ARG A 89 6.95 -2.64 -8.42
CA ARG A 89 7.06 -2.24 -9.82
C ARG A 89 5.70 -2.25 -10.49
N PHE A 90 4.87 -3.27 -10.20
CA PHE A 90 3.51 -3.31 -10.72
C PHE A 90 2.63 -2.20 -10.13
N GLY A 91 2.70 -1.96 -8.81
CA GLY A 91 2.01 -0.85 -8.18
C GLY A 91 2.39 -0.66 -6.72
N ARG A 92 2.33 0.60 -6.24
CA ARG A 92 2.50 0.95 -4.82
C ARG A 92 1.15 1.04 -4.07
N ASP A 93 0.04 1.03 -4.80
CA ASP A 93 -1.29 0.90 -4.20
C ASP A 93 -1.60 -0.58 -3.98
N TYR A 94 -1.29 -1.04 -2.78
CA TYR A 94 -1.43 -2.44 -2.39
C TYR A 94 -2.88 -2.96 -2.45
N LEU A 95 -3.88 -2.07 -2.29
CA LEU A 95 -5.28 -2.44 -2.42
C LEU A 95 -5.62 -2.83 -3.86
N THR A 96 -5.29 -1.96 -4.79
CA THR A 96 -5.54 -2.19 -6.21
C THR A 96 -4.67 -3.35 -6.74
N VAL A 97 -3.39 -3.44 -6.32
CA VAL A 97 -2.51 -4.57 -6.69
C VAL A 97 -3.07 -5.89 -6.18
N GLY A 98 -3.50 -5.94 -4.92
CA GLY A 98 -4.10 -7.12 -4.32
C GLY A 98 -5.37 -7.57 -5.04
N ASP A 99 -6.25 -6.65 -5.42
CA ASP A 99 -7.49 -6.96 -6.16
C ASP A 99 -7.18 -7.52 -7.57
N TYR A 100 -6.20 -6.95 -8.27
CA TYR A 100 -5.75 -7.50 -9.55
C TYR A 100 -5.21 -8.92 -9.41
N ILE A 101 -4.35 -9.18 -8.42
CA ILE A 101 -3.66 -10.47 -8.26
C ILE A 101 -4.61 -11.55 -7.73
N SER A 102 -5.48 -11.20 -6.74
CA SER A 102 -6.34 -12.20 -6.09
C SER A 102 -7.66 -12.46 -6.81
N ARG A 103 -8.14 -11.52 -7.65
CA ARG A 103 -9.44 -11.60 -8.29
C ARG A 103 -9.40 -11.46 -9.80
N VAL A 104 -8.81 -10.35 -10.30
CA VAL A 104 -8.94 -10.00 -11.72
C VAL A 104 -8.11 -10.94 -12.59
N PHE A 105 -6.85 -11.18 -12.27
CA PHE A 105 -5.99 -12.05 -13.06
C PHE A 105 -6.41 -13.52 -13.01
N PRO A 106 -6.76 -14.11 -11.85
CA PRO A 106 -7.32 -15.46 -11.82
C PRO A 106 -8.61 -15.60 -12.62
N PHE A 107 -9.52 -14.61 -12.54
CA PHE A 107 -10.76 -14.60 -13.32
C PHE A 107 -10.50 -14.58 -14.84
N LEU A 108 -9.46 -13.87 -15.28
CA LEU A 108 -9.06 -13.79 -16.69
C LEU A 108 -8.12 -14.93 -17.12
N GLY A 109 -7.77 -15.86 -16.23
CA GLY A 109 -6.85 -16.96 -16.50
C GLY A 109 -5.41 -16.51 -16.76
N VAL A 110 -4.99 -15.39 -16.16
CA VAL A 110 -3.67 -14.81 -16.30
C VAL A 110 -2.81 -15.13 -15.08
N ARG A 111 -1.66 -15.77 -15.30
CA ARG A 111 -0.65 -16.02 -14.28
C ARG A 111 0.14 -14.75 -13.98
N PHE A 112 0.37 -14.45 -12.72
CA PHE A 112 1.18 -13.30 -12.30
C PHE A 112 2.37 -13.78 -11.46
N ILE A 113 3.57 -13.33 -11.82
CA ILE A 113 4.83 -13.74 -11.19
C ILE A 113 5.60 -12.51 -10.75
N SER A 114 6.03 -12.47 -9.49
CA SER A 114 6.97 -11.49 -8.94
C SER A 114 8.27 -12.18 -8.56
N VAL A 115 9.35 -11.89 -9.30
CA VAL A 115 10.59 -12.68 -9.23
C VAL A 115 11.29 -12.52 -7.88
N ASN A 116 11.52 -11.28 -7.43
CA ASN A 116 12.23 -11.02 -6.18
C ASN A 116 11.41 -11.36 -4.93
N ASP A 117 10.08 -11.27 -5.02
CA ASP A 117 9.19 -11.60 -3.90
C ASP A 117 8.94 -13.12 -3.81
N GLY A 118 9.42 -13.90 -4.79
CA GLY A 118 9.19 -15.35 -4.86
C GLY A 118 7.71 -15.70 -5.00
N PHE A 119 6.90 -14.81 -5.56
CA PHE A 119 5.45 -14.96 -5.66
C PHE A 119 5.03 -15.48 -7.04
N ASP A 120 4.15 -16.48 -7.06
CA ASP A 120 3.56 -17.04 -8.27
C ASP A 120 2.07 -17.34 -8.06
N SER A 121 1.21 -16.67 -8.81
CA SER A 121 -0.25 -16.87 -8.70
C SER A 121 -0.75 -18.24 -9.18
N SER A 122 0.09 -19.09 -9.74
CA SER A 122 -0.25 -20.49 -10.00
C SER A 122 -0.18 -21.35 -8.73
N ASN A 123 0.50 -20.88 -7.69
CA ASN A 123 0.58 -21.54 -6.39
C ASN A 123 -0.50 -21.00 -5.43
N PRO A 124 -1.51 -21.78 -5.03
CA PRO A 124 -2.56 -21.33 -4.12
C PRO A 124 -2.04 -20.82 -2.78
N LEU A 125 -0.95 -21.38 -2.26
CA LEU A 125 -0.36 -20.97 -0.98
C LEU A 125 0.20 -19.54 -1.05
N ASP A 126 0.72 -19.14 -2.20
CA ASP A 126 1.26 -17.78 -2.39
C ASP A 126 0.12 -16.75 -2.43
N ILE A 127 -1.00 -17.09 -3.08
CA ILE A 127 -2.20 -16.23 -3.10
C ILE A 127 -2.75 -16.03 -1.69
N ASP A 128 -2.90 -17.10 -0.90
CA ASP A 128 -3.42 -17.03 0.45
C ASP A 128 -2.51 -16.24 1.39
N SER A 129 -1.19 -16.41 1.26
CA SER A 129 -0.20 -15.66 2.05
C SER A 129 -0.20 -14.17 1.69
N LEU A 130 -0.34 -13.84 0.42
CA LEU A 130 -0.42 -12.47 -0.07
C LEU A 130 -1.71 -11.77 0.38
N ASP A 131 -2.87 -12.45 0.27
CA ASP A 131 -4.16 -11.92 0.74
C ASP A 131 -4.12 -11.64 2.24
N THR A 132 -3.54 -12.53 3.03
CA THR A 132 -3.35 -12.35 4.48
C THR A 132 -2.44 -11.16 4.78
N SER A 133 -1.34 -11.02 4.06
CA SER A 133 -0.40 -9.91 4.22
C SER A 133 -1.03 -8.57 3.87
N PHE A 134 -1.79 -8.51 2.78
CA PHE A 134 -2.53 -7.31 2.39
C PHE A 134 -3.62 -6.94 3.39
N ARG A 135 -4.40 -7.90 3.87
CA ARG A 135 -5.41 -7.65 4.92
C ARG A 135 -4.77 -7.09 6.18
N THR A 136 -3.66 -7.67 6.63
CA THR A 136 -2.93 -7.20 7.80
C THR A 136 -2.44 -5.75 7.62
N LEU A 137 -1.87 -5.42 6.45
CA LEU A 137 -1.45 -4.06 6.11
C LEU A 137 -2.62 -3.07 6.11
N ILE A 138 -3.76 -3.45 5.54
CA ILE A 138 -4.99 -2.64 5.53
C ILE A 138 -5.47 -2.35 6.95
N TYR A 139 -5.51 -3.36 7.82
CA TYR A 139 -5.91 -3.18 9.22
C TYR A 139 -4.95 -2.26 9.97
N ASP A 140 -3.64 -2.36 9.73
CA ASP A 140 -2.65 -1.47 10.35
C ASP A 140 -2.82 -0.01 9.87
N LEU A 141 -2.99 0.20 8.56
CA LEU A 141 -3.24 1.53 7.99
C LEU A 141 -4.55 2.14 8.52
N TYR A 142 -5.63 1.35 8.57
CA TYR A 142 -6.90 1.79 9.13
C TYR A 142 -6.79 2.16 10.60
N SER A 143 -6.11 1.35 11.39
CA SER A 143 -5.84 1.59 12.81
C SER A 143 -5.06 2.89 13.05
N ARG A 144 -4.03 3.14 12.24
CA ARG A 144 -3.23 4.38 12.28
C ARG A 144 -4.06 5.60 11.90
N ASP A 145 -4.87 5.51 10.85
CA ASP A 145 -5.74 6.62 10.43
C ASP A 145 -6.81 6.92 11.49
N LEU A 146 -7.47 5.89 12.03
CA LEU A 146 -8.41 6.03 13.14
C LEU A 146 -7.76 6.69 14.36
N SER A 147 -6.55 6.26 14.74
CA SER A 147 -5.79 6.87 15.85
C SER A 147 -5.52 8.36 15.60
N ARG A 148 -5.11 8.73 14.38
CA ARG A 148 -4.90 10.14 14.00
C ARG A 148 -6.18 10.96 14.13
N ARG A 149 -7.30 10.46 13.60
CA ARG A 149 -8.62 11.14 13.67
C ARG A 149 -9.07 11.32 15.11
N VAL A 150 -8.97 10.27 15.93
CA VAL A 150 -9.34 10.34 17.35
C VAL A 150 -8.46 11.34 18.11
N LYS A 151 -7.13 11.33 17.88
CA LYS A 151 -6.20 12.28 18.50
C LYS A 151 -6.52 13.71 18.07
N SER A 152 -6.76 13.95 16.79
CA SER A 152 -7.13 15.28 16.27
C SER A 152 -8.45 15.78 16.88
N ALA A 153 -9.48 14.93 16.91
CA ALA A 153 -10.77 15.28 17.53
C ALA A 153 -10.63 15.58 19.04
N LYS A 154 -9.85 14.76 19.77
CA LYS A 154 -9.57 15.02 21.19
C LYS A 154 -8.82 16.36 21.39
N LYS A 155 -7.79 16.62 20.55
CA LYS A 155 -7.04 17.87 20.60
C LYS A 155 -7.95 19.08 20.37
N ALA A 156 -8.77 19.06 19.32
CA ALA A 156 -9.70 20.15 19.01
C ALA A 156 -10.72 20.38 20.13
N ARG A 157 -11.19 19.32 20.81
CA ARG A 157 -12.08 19.45 21.98
C ARG A 157 -11.35 20.02 23.19
N ALA A 158 -10.10 19.59 23.46
CA ALA A 158 -9.29 20.12 24.55
C ALA A 158 -8.98 21.60 24.35
N GLU A 159 -8.67 22.04 23.14
CA GLU A 159 -8.41 23.45 22.79
C GLU A 159 -9.65 24.35 23.02
N ARG A 160 -10.85 23.77 22.95
CA ARG A 160 -12.12 24.46 23.33
C ARG A 160 -12.42 24.41 24.81
N GLY A 161 -11.50 23.88 25.64
CA GLY A 161 -11.69 23.76 27.08
C GLY A 161 -12.56 22.60 27.54
N ALA A 162 -12.93 21.67 26.66
CA ALA A 162 -13.75 20.54 27.03
C ALA A 162 -12.98 19.49 27.84
N PHE A 163 -13.56 19.01 28.91
CA PHE A 163 -13.02 17.91 29.70
C PHE A 163 -13.19 16.57 28.97
N LEU A 164 -12.07 15.88 28.71
CA LEU A 164 -12.05 14.71 27.81
C LEU A 164 -12.08 13.35 28.53
N SER A 165 -11.77 13.33 29.84
CA SER A 165 -11.72 12.04 30.55
C SER A 165 -13.14 11.50 30.84
N PRO A 166 -13.32 10.17 30.81
CA PRO A 166 -14.59 9.55 31.18
C PRO A 166 -14.95 9.76 32.65
N TYR A 167 -13.95 9.93 33.54
CA TYR A 167 -14.14 10.08 34.96
C TYR A 167 -13.63 11.46 35.42
N ALA A 168 -14.37 12.11 36.33
CA ALA A 168 -13.92 13.32 36.97
C ALA A 168 -12.77 13.02 37.96
N PRO A 169 -11.76 13.88 38.07
CA PRO A 169 -10.72 13.76 39.10
C PRO A 169 -11.29 13.96 40.51
N TYR A 170 -10.49 13.54 41.49
CA TYR A 170 -10.88 13.73 42.89
C TYR A 170 -11.19 15.20 43.23
N GLY A 171 -12.33 15.43 43.90
CA GLY A 171 -12.79 16.78 44.27
C GLY A 171 -13.61 17.47 43.17
N TYR A 172 -13.87 16.82 42.07
CA TYR A 172 -14.70 17.32 40.97
C TYR A 172 -15.81 16.32 40.61
N VAL A 173 -16.92 16.81 40.10
CA VAL A 173 -17.95 16.04 39.43
C VAL A 173 -18.19 16.63 38.06
N LYS A 174 -18.71 15.81 37.14
CA LYS A 174 -19.15 16.34 35.86
C LYS A 174 -20.44 17.14 36.04
N ASP A 175 -20.52 18.25 35.32
CA ASP A 175 -21.73 19.02 35.25
C ASP A 175 -22.88 18.16 34.65
N PRO A 176 -24.06 18.07 35.29
CA PRO A 176 -25.20 17.36 34.77
C PRO A 176 -25.72 17.90 33.43
N GLU A 177 -25.61 19.21 33.21
CA GLU A 177 -26.07 19.90 32.01
C GLU A 177 -25.02 19.91 30.91
N ASP A 178 -23.72 20.04 31.26
CA ASP A 178 -22.60 19.97 30.32
C ASP A 178 -21.55 18.95 30.75
N LYS A 179 -21.63 17.76 30.19
CA LYS A 179 -20.67 16.65 30.46
C LYS A 179 -19.21 16.99 30.11
N ASN A 180 -18.96 18.09 29.40
CA ASN A 180 -17.59 18.54 29.06
C ASN A 180 -17.04 19.52 30.13
N CYS A 181 -17.85 19.92 31.12
CA CYS A 181 -17.49 20.78 32.22
C CYS A 181 -17.32 20.01 33.55
N LEU A 182 -16.46 20.50 34.42
CA LEU A 182 -16.26 19.96 35.76
C LEU A 182 -16.71 20.99 36.79
N LEU A 183 -17.51 20.53 37.74
CA LEU A 183 -17.88 21.28 38.93
C LEU A 183 -16.99 20.87 40.10
N TYR A 184 -16.42 21.84 40.81
CA TYR A 184 -15.64 21.60 42.01
C TYR A 184 -16.58 21.33 43.19
N THR A 185 -16.44 20.16 43.85
CA THR A 185 -17.39 19.72 44.88
C THR A 185 -16.83 19.61 46.27
N SER A 186 -15.50 19.62 46.42
CA SER A 186 -14.90 19.46 47.75
C SER A 186 -13.57 20.19 47.82
N PRO A 187 -13.33 20.98 48.88
CA PRO A 187 -12.04 21.63 49.07
C PRO A 187 -10.95 20.58 49.23
N SER A 188 -9.80 20.84 48.60
CA SER A 188 -8.61 20.01 48.76
C SER A 188 -8.26 19.88 50.26
N PRO A 189 -7.76 18.76 50.73
CA PRO A 189 -7.22 18.65 52.08
C PRO A 189 -6.20 19.73 52.43
N ARG A 190 -5.51 20.29 51.42
CA ARG A 190 -4.58 21.41 51.59
C ARG A 190 -5.29 22.75 51.82
N ASP A 191 -6.50 22.92 51.35
CA ASP A 191 -7.28 24.17 51.53
C ASP A 191 -7.84 24.27 52.94
N ARG A 192 -8.10 23.15 53.63
CA ARG A 192 -8.50 23.11 55.05
C ARG A 192 -7.41 23.61 56.00
N THR A 193 -6.14 23.55 55.63
CA THR A 193 -5.01 23.97 56.49
C THR A 193 -4.67 25.44 56.34
N ARG A 194 -5.20 26.15 55.34
CA ARG A 194 -4.98 27.59 55.13
C ARG A 194 -6.05 28.52 55.78
N SER A 195 -7.06 27.93 56.39
CA SER A 195 -8.19 28.64 57.00
C SER A 195 -8.08 28.71 58.55
N ARG A 196 -6.87 28.95 59.03
CA ARG A 196 -6.63 29.38 60.45
C ARG A 196 -5.68 30.54 60.50
#